data_f38cbc711c6bdd30a2df322d497ba810
#
_entry.id   f38cbc711c6bdd30a2df322d497ba810
#
_cell.length_a   1.000
_cell.length_b   1.000
_cell.length_c   1.000
_cell.angle_alpha   90.00
_cell.angle_beta   90.00
_cell.angle_gamma   90.00
#
_symmetry.space_group_name_H-M   'P 1'
#
loop_
_entity.id
_entity.type
_entity.pdbx_description
1 polymer ?
#
loop_
_entity_poly.entity_id
_entity_poly.type
_entity_poly.pdbx_seq_one_letter_code
_entity_poly.pdbx_strand_id
1 'polypeptide(L)'
;GCEKYDITEIDGADVLSHAEGIIKKSQENAAKLFGSGASFYSTEGSSQCIKTMLAVVFADYRRKFLYEKTDKPENLSEAKKTDKSEKLCENKNTSARSFYENEIIEKPEAITERAYVLAARNVHKSMIDALALLDLDVEFIYPKDADSICVSMVTPADIMEYLEKVSDNTEIKTEEIKNILDNAQRDDIKLSDTEQKNICGKDNKRNTLPMAVYITSPDYLGNTADIEGISKVCEKYDIPLIVDNAHGAYQAFLDEEKYGNIHPIKSGAAICCDSAHKTLPVLTGGAYIHVSRKYKERFAPYVASYMTMFGSTSPSYLIMQSLDMCNRYIDEKIRHELSECIGRIEKTKKVLVENNVKLMETEPLKIVIDTAAAGMEGDKLAEELRKHKIECEYADKYFVVLMITPQNDEKDFERLEKWAVETKYKRVAKKKIEPKKLILHRAERVMSIRKAAFSPYRKIKVSDAGGSICASQTIACPPAIPIAVCGERIDQNMISIFEEYGIDYVNVVSY
;
A
#
# COMPACT_ATOMS: atom_id res chain seq x y z
N GLY A 1 26.99 -5.37 -24.52
CA GLY A 1 25.92 -6.17 -24.10
C GLY A 1 24.56 -5.85 -24.68
N CYS A 2 23.57 -5.69 -23.80
CA CYS A 2 22.17 -5.50 -24.21
C CYS A 2 21.81 -4.03 -24.51
N GLU A 3 22.68 -3.09 -24.25
CA GLU A 3 22.47 -1.64 -24.48
C GLU A 3 22.10 -1.30 -25.92
N LYS A 4 22.49 -2.13 -26.90
CA LYS A 4 22.09 -1.97 -28.31
C LYS A 4 20.60 -2.24 -28.56
N TYR A 5 19.89 -2.83 -27.61
CA TYR A 5 18.46 -3.09 -27.64
C TYR A 5 17.68 -2.15 -26.74
N ASP A 6 18.34 -1.41 -25.84
CA ASP A 6 17.74 -0.45 -24.95
C ASP A 6 17.75 0.92 -25.62
N ILE A 7 16.66 1.23 -26.29
CA ILE A 7 16.47 2.49 -26.99
C ILE A 7 15.90 3.55 -26.06
N THR A 8 15.93 4.79 -26.51
CA THR A 8 15.25 5.90 -25.83
C THR A 8 14.02 6.36 -26.67
N GLU A 9 13.47 7.49 -26.33
CA GLU A 9 12.31 8.11 -27.00
C GLU A 9 12.68 8.56 -28.42
N ILE A 10 12.69 7.64 -29.37
CA ILE A 10 12.92 7.90 -30.78
C ILE A 10 11.59 7.84 -31.56
N ASP A 11 11.59 8.38 -32.77
CA ASP A 11 10.42 8.35 -33.65
C ASP A 11 9.90 6.91 -33.85
N GLY A 12 8.60 6.72 -33.64
CA GLY A 12 7.94 5.41 -33.72
C GLY A 12 8.02 4.55 -32.48
N ALA A 13 8.81 4.89 -31.45
CA ALA A 13 8.93 4.11 -30.21
C ALA A 13 7.88 4.44 -29.15
N ASP A 14 7.10 5.53 -29.33
CA ASP A 14 6.16 6.06 -28.33
C ASP A 14 6.87 6.54 -27.05
N VAL A 15 6.16 7.21 -26.15
CA VAL A 15 6.69 7.77 -24.88
C VAL A 15 5.82 7.35 -23.72
N LEU A 16 6.38 6.70 -22.69
CA LEU A 16 5.61 6.13 -21.59
C LEU A 16 4.75 7.17 -20.84
N SER A 17 5.29 8.36 -20.64
CA SER A 17 4.60 9.45 -19.90
C SER A 17 3.42 10.05 -20.67
N HIS A 18 3.40 9.90 -22.01
CA HIS A 18 2.40 10.45 -22.92
C HIS A 18 1.99 9.41 -23.98
N ALA A 19 1.82 8.17 -23.57
CA ALA A 19 1.59 7.07 -24.48
C ALA A 19 0.39 7.31 -25.40
N GLU A 20 0.64 7.36 -26.71
CA GLU A 20 -0.37 7.56 -27.76
C GLU A 20 -0.32 6.47 -28.84
N GLY A 21 0.81 5.77 -28.95
CA GLY A 21 1.11 4.79 -29.98
C GLY A 21 1.13 3.35 -29.47
N ILE A 22 2.29 2.68 -29.65
CA ILE A 22 2.46 1.24 -29.34
C ILE A 22 2.39 0.94 -27.86
N ILE A 23 2.90 1.83 -27.00
CA ILE A 23 2.86 1.65 -25.54
C ILE A 23 1.41 1.74 -25.05
N LYS A 24 0.65 2.74 -25.51
CA LYS A 24 -0.79 2.85 -25.20
C LYS A 24 -1.55 1.59 -25.58
N LYS A 25 -1.34 1.10 -26.81
CA LYS A 25 -1.99 -0.13 -27.30
C LYS A 25 -1.63 -1.34 -26.42
N SER A 26 -0.39 -1.45 -26.01
CA SER A 26 0.08 -2.50 -25.12
C SER A 26 -0.58 -2.42 -23.73
N GLN A 27 -0.69 -1.22 -23.15
CA GLN A 27 -1.40 -0.98 -21.89
C GLN A 27 -2.91 -1.27 -22.00
N GLU A 28 -3.54 -0.97 -23.14
CA GLU A 28 -4.94 -1.31 -23.41
C GLU A 28 -5.14 -2.83 -23.51
N ASN A 29 -4.18 -3.57 -24.07
CA ASN A 29 -4.19 -5.03 -24.08
C ASN A 29 -4.07 -5.59 -22.66
N ALA A 30 -3.14 -5.07 -21.86
CA ALA A 30 -3.03 -5.44 -20.44
C ALA A 30 -4.36 -5.19 -19.70
N ALA A 31 -5.00 -4.04 -19.92
CA ALA A 31 -6.28 -3.72 -19.30
C ALA A 31 -7.38 -4.74 -19.63
N LYS A 32 -7.43 -5.21 -20.89
CA LYS A 32 -8.38 -6.26 -21.32
C LYS A 32 -8.10 -7.59 -20.63
N LEU A 33 -6.82 -8.00 -20.59
CA LEU A 33 -6.40 -9.28 -20.02
C LEU A 33 -6.66 -9.38 -18.52
N PHE A 34 -6.39 -8.31 -17.78
CA PHE A 34 -6.66 -8.23 -16.35
C PHE A 34 -8.14 -7.89 -16.01
N GLY A 35 -8.93 -7.46 -16.99
CA GLY A 35 -10.33 -7.06 -16.80
C GLY A 35 -10.49 -5.69 -16.13
N SER A 36 -9.44 -4.87 -16.10
CA SER A 36 -9.45 -3.52 -15.55
C SER A 36 -10.15 -2.50 -16.46
N GLY A 37 -10.38 -1.29 -15.97
CA GLY A 37 -10.83 -0.14 -16.77
C GLY A 37 -9.69 0.53 -17.53
N ALA A 38 -8.50 0.56 -16.92
CA ALA A 38 -7.24 1.01 -17.49
C ALA A 38 -6.07 0.34 -16.78
N SER A 39 -4.97 0.12 -17.51
CA SER A 39 -3.70 -0.39 -16.96
C SER A 39 -2.55 0.47 -17.43
N PHE A 40 -1.57 0.67 -16.56
CA PHE A 40 -0.40 1.49 -16.81
C PHE A 40 0.86 0.72 -16.44
N TYR A 41 1.92 0.89 -17.23
CA TYR A 41 3.21 0.25 -16.99
C TYR A 41 4.09 1.08 -16.09
N SER A 42 4.78 0.41 -15.18
CA SER A 42 5.92 0.95 -14.44
C SER A 42 7.19 0.18 -14.79
N THR A 43 8.29 0.90 -14.95
CA THR A 43 9.64 0.34 -15.09
C THR A 43 10.44 0.44 -13.79
N GLU A 44 9.83 0.95 -12.72
CA GLU A 44 10.44 1.19 -11.42
C GLU A 44 9.75 0.43 -10.28
N GLY A 45 9.04 -0.63 -10.63
CA GLY A 45 8.39 -1.54 -9.70
C GLY A 45 7.14 -0.98 -9.04
N SER A 46 6.56 -1.79 -8.17
CA SER A 46 5.39 -1.38 -7.37
C SER A 46 5.68 -0.21 -6.44
N SER A 47 6.94 0.11 -6.15
CA SER A 47 7.30 1.28 -5.34
C SER A 47 6.86 2.61 -5.97
N GLN A 48 7.00 2.75 -7.30
CA GLN A 48 6.45 3.87 -8.05
C GLN A 48 4.92 3.80 -8.07
N CYS A 49 4.38 2.61 -8.34
CA CYS A 49 2.94 2.38 -8.41
C CYS A 49 2.23 2.78 -7.11
N ILE A 50 2.72 2.37 -5.95
CA ILE A 50 2.14 2.69 -4.64
C ILE A 50 2.09 4.20 -4.40
N LYS A 51 3.20 4.91 -4.66
CA LYS A 51 3.25 6.37 -4.53
C LYS A 51 2.24 7.05 -5.46
N THR A 52 2.16 6.57 -6.69
CA THR A 52 1.21 7.07 -7.70
C THR A 52 -0.24 6.83 -7.30
N MET A 53 -0.60 5.64 -6.84
CA MET A 53 -1.97 5.34 -6.39
C MET A 53 -2.42 6.29 -5.29
N LEU A 54 -1.58 6.52 -4.28
CA LEU A 54 -1.87 7.46 -3.19
C LEU A 54 -2.00 8.90 -3.69
N ALA A 55 -1.15 9.35 -4.61
CA ALA A 55 -1.23 10.69 -5.18
C ALA A 55 -2.51 10.90 -6.01
N VAL A 56 -2.90 9.91 -6.82
CA VAL A 56 -4.14 9.95 -7.62
C VAL A 56 -5.36 10.07 -6.72
N VAL A 57 -5.44 9.23 -5.68
CA VAL A 57 -6.57 9.23 -4.75
C VAL A 57 -6.60 10.50 -3.90
N PHE A 58 -5.43 11.02 -3.49
CA PHE A 58 -5.34 12.28 -2.77
C PHE A 58 -5.79 13.47 -3.62
N ALA A 59 -5.40 13.52 -4.89
CA ALA A 59 -5.86 14.56 -5.80
C ALA A 59 -7.37 14.51 -6.03
N ASP A 60 -7.95 13.31 -6.12
CA ASP A 60 -9.39 13.12 -6.23
C ASP A 60 -10.12 13.57 -4.95
N TYR A 61 -9.60 13.20 -3.77
CA TYR A 61 -10.11 13.66 -2.48
C TYR A 61 -10.12 15.18 -2.37
N ARG A 62 -9.01 15.85 -2.76
CA ARG A 62 -8.92 17.32 -2.76
C ARG A 62 -9.92 17.96 -3.73
N ARG A 63 -10.15 17.37 -4.90
CA ARG A 63 -11.15 17.89 -5.86
C ARG A 63 -12.55 17.84 -5.27
N LYS A 64 -12.97 16.73 -4.67
CA LYS A 64 -14.28 16.63 -3.99
C LYS A 64 -14.44 17.77 -2.98
N PHE A 65 -13.46 17.99 -2.14
CA PHE A 65 -13.48 19.03 -1.11
C PHE A 65 -13.55 20.45 -1.66
N LEU A 66 -12.93 20.73 -2.82
CA LEU A 66 -12.99 22.04 -3.48
C LEU A 66 -14.37 22.29 -4.10
N TYR A 67 -14.98 21.28 -4.74
CA TYR A 67 -16.30 21.39 -5.34
C TYR A 67 -17.41 21.60 -4.30
N GLU A 68 -17.38 20.91 -3.17
CA GLU A 68 -18.36 21.06 -2.09
C GLU A 68 -18.38 22.49 -1.50
N LYS A 69 -17.25 23.24 -1.57
CA LYS A 69 -17.18 24.63 -1.13
C LYS A 69 -17.72 25.62 -2.16
N THR A 70 -17.73 25.27 -3.45
CA THR A 70 -18.14 26.18 -4.54
C THR A 70 -19.63 26.07 -4.88
N ASP A 71 -20.28 24.96 -4.55
CA ASP A 71 -21.69 24.71 -4.88
C ASP A 71 -22.71 25.21 -3.83
N LYS A 72 -22.30 25.99 -2.81
CA LYS A 72 -23.24 26.72 -1.96
C LYS A 72 -23.72 27.96 -2.68
N PRO A 73 -25.00 28.05 -3.10
CA PRO A 73 -25.52 29.12 -3.96
C PRO A 73 -25.64 30.49 -3.28
N GLU A 74 -25.25 30.64 -2.02
CA GLU A 74 -25.43 31.89 -1.27
C GLU A 74 -24.42 33.00 -1.58
N ASN A 75 -23.32 32.72 -2.26
CA ASN A 75 -22.27 33.74 -2.53
C ASN A 75 -22.31 34.34 -3.95
N LEU A 76 -23.28 33.97 -4.80
CA LEU A 76 -23.42 34.52 -6.15
C LEU A 76 -24.44 35.67 -6.25
N SER A 77 -25.22 35.93 -5.21
CA SER A 77 -26.26 36.99 -5.24
C SER A 77 -25.79 38.38 -4.78
N GLU A 78 -24.69 38.48 -4.06
CA GLU A 78 -24.16 39.80 -3.60
C GLU A 78 -23.17 40.47 -4.54
N ALA A 79 -22.63 39.76 -5.53
CA ALA A 79 -21.70 40.35 -6.52
C ALA A 79 -22.37 41.07 -7.69
N LYS A 80 -23.72 41.18 -7.73
CA LYS A 80 -24.47 41.80 -8.84
C LYS A 80 -25.16 43.13 -8.53
N LYS A 81 -24.77 43.86 -7.50
CA LYS A 81 -25.30 45.21 -7.26
C LYS A 81 -24.20 46.19 -6.88
N THR A 82 -23.29 46.46 -7.78
CA THR A 82 -22.61 47.77 -7.87
C THR A 82 -22.30 48.04 -9.34
N ASP A 83 -23.32 48.58 -9.99
CA ASP A 83 -23.22 49.23 -11.29
C ASP A 83 -22.45 50.56 -11.13
N LYS A 84 -21.22 50.61 -11.59
CA LYS A 84 -20.53 51.83 -12.05
C LYS A 84 -19.65 51.42 -13.21
N SER A 85 -20.27 51.56 -14.36
CA SER A 85 -19.64 51.50 -15.67
C SER A 85 -18.56 52.59 -15.85
N GLU A 86 -17.61 52.25 -16.72
CA GLU A 86 -16.69 53.17 -17.40
C GLU A 86 -15.49 53.67 -16.62
N LYS A 87 -14.47 52.87 -16.66
CA LYS A 87 -13.01 53.14 -16.86
C LYS A 87 -12.19 52.07 -16.16
N LEU A 88 -11.80 51.05 -16.91
CA LEU A 88 -10.62 50.23 -16.58
C LEU A 88 -10.55 49.02 -17.53
N CYS A 89 -10.25 49.32 -18.78
CA CYS A 89 -9.85 48.30 -19.74
C CYS A 89 -8.30 48.17 -19.78
N GLU A 90 -7.63 47.99 -18.64
CA GLU A 90 -6.19 47.69 -18.65
C GLU A 90 -5.68 46.87 -17.45
N ASN A 91 -6.56 46.33 -16.55
CA ASN A 91 -6.07 45.58 -15.41
C ASN A 91 -6.87 44.26 -15.12
N LYS A 92 -7.32 43.57 -16.18
CA LYS A 92 -8.09 42.30 -15.99
C LYS A 92 -7.24 41.06 -15.69
N ASN A 93 -5.91 41.16 -15.74
CA ASN A 93 -5.05 39.99 -15.43
C ASN A 93 -4.52 39.94 -13.99
N THR A 94 -4.64 41.05 -13.23
CA THR A 94 -4.15 41.06 -11.84
C THR A 94 -5.19 40.71 -10.80
N SER A 95 -6.48 40.91 -11.06
CA SER A 95 -7.53 40.61 -10.07
C SER A 95 -7.89 39.12 -9.98
N ALA A 96 -7.90 38.40 -11.10
CA ALA A 96 -8.14 36.97 -11.10
C ALA A 96 -6.96 36.21 -10.47
N ARG A 97 -5.73 36.64 -10.75
CA ARG A 97 -4.51 36.08 -10.18
C ARG A 97 -4.41 36.32 -8.67
N SER A 98 -4.79 37.49 -8.20
CA SER A 98 -4.85 37.84 -6.77
C SER A 98 -5.97 37.10 -6.03
N PHE A 99 -7.08 36.80 -6.69
CA PHE A 99 -8.15 35.96 -6.08
C PHE A 99 -7.70 34.52 -5.94
N TYR A 100 -7.07 33.92 -6.98
CA TYR A 100 -6.49 32.60 -6.93
C TYR A 100 -5.30 32.49 -5.97
N GLU A 101 -4.45 33.54 -5.90
CA GLU A 101 -3.31 33.56 -4.96
C GLU A 101 -3.76 33.63 -3.50
N ASN A 102 -4.86 34.34 -3.18
CA ASN A 102 -5.40 34.42 -1.81
C ASN A 102 -6.20 33.15 -1.37
N GLU A 103 -6.71 32.34 -2.31
CA GLU A 103 -7.35 31.06 -2.00
C GLU A 103 -6.35 29.88 -1.97
N ILE A 104 -5.19 30.03 -2.61
CA ILE A 104 -4.13 29.01 -2.63
C ILE A 104 -3.16 29.17 -1.45
N ILE A 105 -3.04 30.38 -0.88
CA ILE A 105 -2.27 30.57 0.36
C ILE A 105 -3.13 30.07 1.52
N GLU A 106 -2.92 28.80 1.87
CA GLU A 106 -3.52 28.17 3.04
C GLU A 106 -3.23 29.03 4.27
N LYS A 107 -4.28 29.57 4.88
CA LYS A 107 -4.13 30.12 6.23
C LYS A 107 -3.71 28.96 7.14
N PRO A 108 -2.62 29.05 7.89
CA PRO A 108 -2.10 27.98 8.73
C PRO A 108 -3.14 27.39 9.70
N GLU A 109 -4.19 28.12 10.01
CA GLU A 109 -5.24 27.80 10.97
C GLU A 109 -6.37 26.92 10.40
N ALA A 110 -6.42 26.68 9.08
CA ALA A 110 -7.50 25.92 8.43
C ALA A 110 -7.17 24.43 8.16
N ILE A 111 -5.95 23.97 8.51
CA ILE A 111 -5.53 22.57 8.35
C ILE A 111 -5.58 21.87 9.71
N THR A 112 -6.74 21.85 10.34
CA THR A 112 -6.89 21.16 11.63
C THR A 112 -7.02 19.64 11.49
N GLU A 113 -7.27 19.10 10.28
CA GLU A 113 -7.28 17.65 10.03
C GLU A 113 -6.60 17.32 8.70
N ARG A 114 -5.39 16.76 8.77
CA ARG A 114 -4.70 16.24 7.60
C ARG A 114 -5.51 15.10 6.98
N ALA A 115 -5.56 15.09 5.64
CA ALA A 115 -6.05 13.92 4.92
C ALA A 115 -5.26 12.67 5.37
N TYR A 116 -5.94 11.58 5.57
CA TYR A 116 -5.31 10.35 6.05
C TYR A 116 -5.85 9.11 5.35
N VAL A 117 -5.09 8.05 5.43
CA VAL A 117 -5.42 6.73 4.92
C VAL A 117 -5.71 5.81 6.11
N LEU A 118 -6.76 4.99 6.02
CA LEU A 118 -6.97 3.87 6.92
C LEU A 118 -6.27 2.64 6.32
N ALA A 119 -5.32 2.04 7.02
CA ALA A 119 -4.51 0.96 6.48
C ALA A 119 -4.36 -0.22 7.44
N ALA A 120 -4.26 -1.44 6.90
CA ALA A 120 -3.67 -2.55 7.63
C ALA A 120 -2.20 -2.22 7.96
N ARG A 121 -1.67 -2.71 9.09
CA ARG A 121 -0.30 -2.34 9.52
C ARG A 121 0.80 -2.96 8.66
N ASN A 122 0.55 -4.03 7.90
CA ASN A 122 1.52 -4.70 7.01
C ASN A 122 1.76 -3.95 5.70
N VAL A 123 2.16 -2.70 5.78
CA VAL A 123 2.38 -1.84 4.60
C VAL A 123 3.84 -1.87 4.13
N HIS A 124 4.02 -1.85 2.81
CA HIS A 124 5.34 -1.68 2.24
C HIS A 124 5.90 -0.28 2.54
N LYS A 125 7.23 -0.15 2.73
CA LYS A 125 7.89 1.14 3.01
C LYS A 125 7.52 2.26 2.02
N SER A 126 7.26 1.92 0.76
CA SER A 126 6.87 2.88 -0.28
C SER A 126 5.54 3.58 0.02
N MET A 127 4.65 2.95 0.81
CA MET A 127 3.43 3.60 1.30
C MET A 127 3.78 4.70 2.30
N ILE A 128 4.69 4.43 3.24
CA ILE A 128 5.15 5.42 4.22
C ILE A 128 5.93 6.54 3.54
N ASP A 129 6.78 6.20 2.55
CA ASP A 129 7.46 7.20 1.71
C ASP A 129 6.46 8.13 1.01
N ALA A 130 5.38 7.57 0.46
CA ALA A 130 4.33 8.36 -0.18
C ALA A 130 3.61 9.29 0.81
N LEU A 131 3.30 8.82 2.02
CA LEU A 131 2.71 9.64 3.08
C LEU A 131 3.64 10.81 3.44
N ALA A 132 4.95 10.55 3.57
CA ALA A 132 5.95 11.59 3.84
C ALA A 132 6.02 12.63 2.70
N LEU A 133 6.04 12.18 1.44
CA LEU A 133 6.13 13.05 0.27
C LEU A 133 4.87 13.89 0.04
N LEU A 134 3.69 13.32 0.28
CA LEU A 134 2.40 13.95 0.06
C LEU A 134 1.87 14.70 1.30
N ASP A 135 2.58 14.67 2.41
CA ASP A 135 2.17 15.21 3.72
C ASP A 135 0.81 14.66 4.19
N LEU A 136 0.64 13.36 4.01
CA LEU A 136 -0.52 12.61 4.45
C LEU A 136 -0.29 11.97 5.82
N ASP A 137 -1.38 11.65 6.50
CA ASP A 137 -1.34 10.86 7.72
C ASP A 137 -1.92 9.44 7.50
N VAL A 138 -1.81 8.59 8.51
CA VAL A 138 -2.34 7.22 8.46
C VAL A 138 -2.90 6.82 9.83
N GLU A 139 -4.01 6.13 9.80
CA GLU A 139 -4.50 5.34 10.92
C GLU A 139 -4.33 3.86 10.59
N PHE A 140 -3.71 3.12 11.50
CA PHE A 140 -3.49 1.70 11.31
C PHE A 140 -4.51 0.86 12.06
N ILE A 141 -5.04 -0.14 11.38
CA ILE A 141 -5.74 -1.25 12.03
C ILE A 141 -4.69 -2.27 12.42
N TYR A 142 -4.66 -2.60 13.70
CA TYR A 142 -3.73 -3.58 14.25
C TYR A 142 -4.40 -4.95 14.28
N PRO A 143 -3.65 -6.03 13.99
CA PRO A 143 -4.18 -7.39 14.15
C PRO A 143 -4.50 -7.65 15.62
N LYS A 144 -5.64 -8.30 15.89
CA LYS A 144 -6.06 -8.65 17.24
C LYS A 144 -5.16 -9.70 17.88
N ASP A 145 -4.67 -10.63 17.07
CA ASP A 145 -3.72 -11.67 17.44
C ASP A 145 -2.67 -11.78 16.33
N ALA A 146 -1.39 -11.62 16.68
CA ALA A 146 -0.29 -11.76 15.74
C ALA A 146 0.80 -12.65 16.35
N ASP A 147 1.04 -13.79 15.69
CA ASP A 147 2.16 -14.68 16.01
C ASP A 147 3.40 -14.34 15.18
N SER A 148 3.31 -13.42 14.24
CA SER A 148 4.38 -12.96 13.37
C SER A 148 4.15 -11.52 12.90
N ILE A 149 5.23 -10.77 12.68
CA ILE A 149 5.19 -9.46 12.02
C ILE A 149 4.82 -9.56 10.53
N CYS A 150 4.76 -10.75 9.96
CA CYS A 150 4.40 -10.96 8.54
C CYS A 150 2.89 -10.98 8.31
N VAL A 151 2.07 -11.11 9.35
CA VAL A 151 0.61 -11.25 9.24
C VAL A 151 -0.10 -10.05 9.84
N SER A 152 -0.93 -9.39 9.05
CA SER A 152 -1.85 -8.36 9.51
C SER A 152 -3.19 -8.53 8.80
N MET A 153 -3.91 -9.57 9.18
CA MET A 153 -5.25 -9.82 8.62
C MET A 153 -6.23 -8.79 9.13
N VAL A 154 -6.82 -8.06 8.20
CA VAL A 154 -7.89 -7.09 8.44
C VAL A 154 -9.15 -7.59 7.75
N THR A 155 -10.25 -7.60 8.48
CA THR A 155 -11.55 -8.08 8.00
C THR A 155 -12.47 -6.93 7.59
N PRO A 156 -13.51 -7.20 6.79
CA PRO A 156 -14.56 -6.20 6.53
C PRO A 156 -15.18 -5.62 7.80
N ALA A 157 -15.31 -6.44 8.86
CA ALA A 157 -15.85 -6.00 10.15
C ALA A 157 -14.92 -5.00 10.87
N ASP A 158 -13.60 -5.18 10.81
CA ASP A 158 -12.65 -4.25 11.41
C ASP A 158 -12.70 -2.87 10.72
N ILE A 159 -12.83 -2.86 9.39
CA ILE A 159 -13.01 -1.62 8.61
C ILE A 159 -14.34 -0.96 8.95
N MET A 160 -15.42 -1.73 9.00
CA MET A 160 -16.76 -1.22 9.33
C MET A 160 -16.78 -0.58 10.71
N GLU A 161 -16.28 -1.29 11.74
CA GLU A 161 -16.20 -0.81 13.12
C GLU A 161 -15.46 0.54 13.23
N TYR A 162 -14.36 0.68 12.48
CA TYR A 162 -13.62 1.94 12.45
C TYR A 162 -14.43 3.07 11.80
N LEU A 163 -15.02 2.82 10.62
CA LEU A 163 -15.74 3.84 9.86
C LEU A 163 -17.02 4.30 10.57
N GLU A 164 -17.75 3.39 11.22
CA GLU A 164 -18.91 3.72 12.03
C GLU A 164 -18.54 4.64 13.19
N LYS A 165 -17.49 4.32 13.95
CA LYS A 165 -17.01 5.17 15.05
C LYS A 165 -16.64 6.58 14.60
N VAL A 166 -16.02 6.72 13.42
CA VAL A 166 -15.64 8.03 12.88
C VAL A 166 -16.84 8.78 12.37
N SER A 167 -17.79 8.10 11.70
CA SER A 167 -19.04 8.69 11.19
C SER A 167 -19.89 9.25 12.32
N ASP A 168 -20.11 8.47 13.38
CA ASP A 168 -20.87 8.89 14.56
C ASP A 168 -20.26 10.13 15.23
N ASN A 169 -18.93 10.15 15.36
CA ASN A 169 -18.21 11.32 15.91
C ASN A 169 -18.35 12.56 15.02
N THR A 170 -18.45 12.38 13.70
CA THR A 170 -18.59 13.48 12.73
C THR A 170 -20.01 14.07 12.82
N GLU A 171 -21.04 13.24 12.92
CA GLU A 171 -22.44 13.69 13.05
C GLU A 171 -22.66 14.47 14.34
N ILE A 172 -22.18 13.98 15.50
CA ILE A 172 -22.30 14.64 16.79
C ILE A 172 -21.66 16.03 16.75
N LYS A 173 -20.43 16.16 16.21
CA LYS A 173 -19.76 17.47 16.12
C LYS A 173 -20.45 18.42 15.16
N THR A 174 -20.97 17.91 14.05
CA THR A 174 -21.71 18.75 13.10
C THR A 174 -22.96 19.33 13.73
N GLU A 175 -23.66 18.55 14.54
CA GLU A 175 -24.84 18.99 15.29
C GLU A 175 -24.49 19.96 16.41
N GLU A 176 -23.40 19.72 17.15
CA GLU A 176 -22.88 20.65 18.16
C GLU A 176 -22.46 21.99 17.54
N ILE A 177 -21.73 21.98 16.43
CA ILE A 177 -21.32 23.21 15.72
C ILE A 177 -22.56 23.95 15.20
N LYS A 178 -23.54 23.24 14.64
CA LYS A 178 -24.78 23.84 14.18
C LYS A 178 -25.54 24.49 15.34
N ASN A 179 -25.66 23.81 16.48
CA ASN A 179 -26.28 24.36 17.69
C ASN A 179 -25.54 25.58 18.22
N ILE A 180 -24.18 25.59 18.17
CA ILE A 180 -23.37 26.77 18.55
C ILE A 180 -23.60 27.93 17.59
N LEU A 181 -23.64 27.68 16.28
CA LEU A 181 -23.91 28.70 15.26
C LEU A 181 -25.35 29.26 15.34
N ASP A 182 -26.33 28.40 15.57
CA ASP A 182 -27.73 28.80 15.78
C ASP A 182 -27.92 29.63 17.07
N ASN A 183 -27.12 29.33 18.11
CA ASN A 183 -27.11 30.11 19.36
C ASN A 183 -26.31 31.42 19.21
N ALA A 184 -25.18 31.41 18.46
CA ALA A 184 -24.37 32.60 18.21
C ALA A 184 -25.11 33.66 17.32
N GLN A 185 -26.09 33.25 16.49
CA GLN A 185 -26.94 34.18 15.76
C GLN A 185 -28.00 34.84 16.64
N ARG A 186 -28.21 34.40 17.88
CA ARG A 186 -29.18 34.95 18.81
C ARG A 186 -28.60 35.96 19.79
N ASP A 187 -27.30 35.90 20.06
CA ASP A 187 -26.60 36.80 20.97
C ASP A 187 -25.23 37.19 20.39
N ASP A 188 -24.88 38.47 20.38
CA ASP A 188 -23.59 39.04 19.98
C ASP A 188 -22.43 38.58 20.94
N ILE A 189 -22.25 37.27 21.14
CA ILE A 189 -21.28 36.72 22.08
C ILE A 189 -20.01 36.34 21.31
N LYS A 190 -18.90 37.06 21.58
CA LYS A 190 -17.57 36.64 21.19
C LYS A 190 -17.19 35.39 22.00
N LEU A 191 -16.99 34.27 21.32
CA LEU A 191 -16.44 33.04 21.92
C LEU A 191 -15.12 33.34 22.65
N SER A 192 -15.03 32.93 23.90
CA SER A 192 -13.82 33.09 24.71
C SER A 192 -12.69 32.15 24.22
N ASP A 193 -11.43 32.55 24.42
CA ASP A 193 -10.24 31.74 24.09
C ASP A 193 -10.26 30.34 24.71
N THR A 194 -11.05 30.13 25.76
CA THR A 194 -11.22 28.86 26.45
C THR A 194 -12.19 27.94 25.72
N GLU A 195 -13.21 28.49 25.09
CA GLU A 195 -14.18 27.72 24.28
C GLU A 195 -13.56 27.32 22.94
N GLN A 196 -12.70 28.18 22.33
CA GLN A 196 -11.92 27.80 21.15
C GLN A 196 -10.90 26.68 21.45
N LYS A 197 -10.34 26.63 22.67
CA LYS A 197 -9.44 25.55 23.10
C LYS A 197 -10.15 24.24 23.43
N ASN A 198 -11.43 24.28 23.83
CA ASN A 198 -12.22 23.07 24.10
C ASN A 198 -12.74 22.39 22.83
N ILE A 199 -12.85 23.15 21.71
CA ILE A 199 -13.15 22.60 20.38
C ILE A 199 -11.95 21.78 19.83
N CYS A 200 -10.74 22.09 20.32
CA CYS A 200 -9.50 21.37 20.03
C CYS A 200 -9.22 20.31 21.12
N GLY A 201 -10.09 19.29 21.22
CA GLY A 201 -10.03 18.26 22.25
C GLY A 201 -8.72 17.49 22.29
N LYS A 202 -8.20 17.24 23.50
CA LYS A 202 -6.96 16.50 23.81
C LYS A 202 -6.96 15.02 23.45
N ASP A 203 -8.04 14.48 22.90
CA ASP A 203 -8.11 13.12 22.37
C ASP A 203 -7.83 13.13 20.87
N ASN A 204 -6.80 12.40 20.45
CA ASN A 204 -6.40 12.16 19.05
C ASN A 204 -7.48 11.36 18.27
N LYS A 205 -8.75 11.72 18.39
CA LYS A 205 -9.84 11.09 17.65
C LYS A 205 -10.04 11.80 16.31
N ARG A 206 -10.01 11.02 15.22
CA ARG A 206 -10.37 11.51 13.89
C ARG A 206 -11.84 11.90 13.86
N ASN A 207 -12.13 13.02 13.23
CA ASN A 207 -13.49 13.56 13.05
C ASN A 207 -13.93 13.58 11.59
N THR A 208 -13.10 13.05 10.69
CA THR A 208 -13.37 12.96 9.24
C THR A 208 -13.10 11.54 8.78
N LEU A 209 -13.85 11.09 7.78
CA LEU A 209 -13.59 9.80 7.13
C LEU A 209 -12.22 9.81 6.44
N PRO A 210 -11.56 8.64 6.33
CA PRO A 210 -10.29 8.53 5.60
C PRO A 210 -10.51 8.81 4.11
N MET A 211 -9.50 9.35 3.45
CA MET A 211 -9.53 9.55 2.00
C MET A 211 -9.50 8.23 1.20
N ALA A 212 -8.98 7.18 1.80
CA ALA A 212 -8.89 5.84 1.23
C ALA A 212 -8.73 4.78 2.33
N VAL A 213 -9.10 3.54 2.00
CA VAL A 213 -8.64 2.33 2.70
C VAL A 213 -7.51 1.72 1.89
N TYR A 214 -6.41 1.31 2.54
CA TYR A 214 -5.24 0.69 1.91
C TYR A 214 -4.98 -0.69 2.52
N ILE A 215 -4.93 -1.71 1.67
CA ILE A 215 -4.70 -3.11 2.06
C ILE A 215 -3.55 -3.69 1.25
N THR A 216 -2.67 -4.45 1.90
CA THR A 216 -1.68 -5.31 1.23
C THR A 216 -2.24 -6.73 1.18
N SER A 217 -2.44 -7.25 -0.02
CA SER A 217 -2.96 -8.61 -0.24
C SER A 217 -2.50 -9.13 -1.60
N PRO A 218 -1.84 -10.31 -1.65
CA PRO A 218 -1.52 -11.18 -0.51
C PRO A 218 -0.42 -10.59 0.39
N ASP A 219 -0.38 -11.04 1.65
CA ASP A 219 0.74 -10.75 2.54
C ASP A 219 1.97 -11.62 2.20
N TYR A 220 3.05 -11.44 2.98
CA TYR A 220 4.31 -12.15 2.70
C TYR A 220 4.21 -13.65 2.91
N LEU A 221 3.41 -14.10 3.87
CA LEU A 221 3.18 -15.53 4.09
C LEU A 221 2.14 -16.12 3.12
N GLY A 222 1.53 -15.29 2.25
CA GLY A 222 0.57 -15.73 1.25
C GLY A 222 -0.88 -15.79 1.73
N ASN A 223 -1.21 -15.09 2.82
CA ASN A 223 -2.59 -14.90 3.21
C ASN A 223 -3.24 -13.83 2.33
N THR A 224 -4.48 -14.06 1.91
CA THR A 224 -5.28 -13.12 1.10
C THR A 224 -6.39 -12.51 1.94
N ALA A 225 -6.57 -11.19 1.84
CA ALA A 225 -7.66 -10.48 2.49
C ALA A 225 -8.98 -10.66 1.72
N ASP A 226 -10.11 -10.56 2.41
CA ASP A 226 -11.43 -10.50 1.78
C ASP A 226 -11.65 -9.13 1.11
N ILE A 227 -11.04 -8.95 -0.07
CA ILE A 227 -11.09 -7.69 -0.82
C ILE A 227 -12.52 -7.37 -1.24
N GLU A 228 -13.33 -8.37 -1.59
CA GLU A 228 -14.73 -8.15 -1.99
C GLU A 228 -15.57 -7.62 -0.81
N GLY A 229 -15.45 -8.24 0.35
CA GLY A 229 -16.14 -7.78 1.56
C GLY A 229 -15.69 -6.38 2.00
N ILE A 230 -14.36 -6.11 1.98
CA ILE A 230 -13.82 -4.78 2.29
C ILE A 230 -14.29 -3.74 1.27
N SER A 231 -14.33 -4.08 -0.02
CA SER A 231 -14.81 -3.18 -1.07
C SER A 231 -16.26 -2.76 -0.85
N LYS A 232 -17.14 -3.71 -0.49
CA LYS A 232 -18.54 -3.43 -0.17
C LYS A 232 -18.68 -2.46 1.01
N VAL A 233 -17.85 -2.61 2.04
CA VAL A 233 -17.80 -1.66 3.16
C VAL A 233 -17.33 -0.28 2.68
N CYS A 234 -16.26 -0.20 1.92
CA CYS A 234 -15.74 1.05 1.38
C CYS A 234 -16.76 1.78 0.50
N GLU A 235 -17.52 1.04 -0.32
CA GLU A 235 -18.56 1.58 -1.18
C GLU A 235 -19.70 2.25 -0.40
N LYS A 236 -20.08 1.71 0.76
CA LYS A 236 -21.12 2.28 1.64
C LYS A 236 -20.77 3.70 2.09
N TYR A 237 -19.48 4.02 2.20
CA TYR A 237 -18.97 5.32 2.66
C TYR A 237 -18.36 6.17 1.52
N ASP A 238 -18.48 5.74 0.25
CA ASP A 238 -17.84 6.37 -0.93
C ASP A 238 -16.33 6.60 -0.76
N ILE A 239 -15.66 5.64 -0.13
CA ILE A 239 -14.21 5.64 0.11
C ILE A 239 -13.54 4.68 -0.89
N PRO A 240 -12.54 5.11 -1.69
CA PRO A 240 -11.83 4.21 -2.59
C PRO A 240 -10.96 3.20 -1.82
N LEU A 241 -10.98 1.94 -2.29
CA LEU A 241 -10.10 0.88 -1.80
C LEU A 241 -8.85 0.80 -2.69
N ILE A 242 -7.68 1.00 -2.10
CA ILE A 242 -6.36 0.84 -2.71
C ILE A 242 -5.80 -0.50 -2.26
N VAL A 243 -5.33 -1.33 -3.20
CA VAL A 243 -4.71 -2.62 -2.87
C VAL A 243 -3.29 -2.72 -3.42
N ASP A 244 -2.35 -2.97 -2.51
CA ASP A 244 -1.00 -3.40 -2.88
C ASP A 244 -1.02 -4.92 -3.09
N ASN A 245 -1.07 -5.31 -4.36
CA ASN A 245 -1.11 -6.70 -4.81
C ASN A 245 0.26 -7.14 -5.39
N ALA A 246 1.35 -6.60 -4.86
CA ALA A 246 2.68 -6.81 -5.42
C ALA A 246 3.06 -8.29 -5.61
N HIS A 247 2.53 -9.22 -4.82
CA HIS A 247 2.76 -10.67 -4.95
C HIS A 247 1.68 -11.41 -5.74
N GLY A 248 0.58 -10.76 -6.12
CA GLY A 248 -0.62 -11.40 -6.63
C GLY A 248 -0.93 -11.18 -8.12
N ALA A 249 0.00 -10.69 -8.95
CA ALA A 249 -0.28 -10.42 -10.37
C ALA A 249 -0.88 -11.64 -11.11
N TYR A 250 -0.43 -12.85 -10.81
CA TYR A 250 -0.93 -14.11 -11.40
C TYR A 250 -2.37 -14.45 -11.01
N GLN A 251 -2.88 -13.91 -9.90
CA GLN A 251 -4.21 -14.23 -9.35
C GLN A 251 -5.34 -13.86 -10.34
N ALA A 252 -5.12 -12.90 -11.24
CA ALA A 252 -6.06 -12.55 -12.29
C ALA A 252 -6.35 -13.70 -13.27
N PHE A 253 -5.51 -14.73 -13.30
CA PHE A 253 -5.52 -15.82 -14.28
C PHE A 253 -5.77 -17.20 -13.68
N LEU A 254 -6.00 -17.27 -12.37
CA LEU A 254 -6.39 -18.50 -11.69
C LEU A 254 -7.78 -18.98 -12.15
N ASP A 255 -8.02 -20.25 -11.97
CA ASP A 255 -9.33 -20.86 -12.21
C ASP A 255 -10.38 -20.28 -11.25
N GLU A 256 -11.33 -19.52 -11.78
CA GLU A 256 -12.35 -18.83 -11.00
C GLU A 256 -13.34 -19.78 -10.30
N GLU A 257 -13.58 -20.97 -10.85
CA GLU A 257 -14.44 -21.99 -10.21
C GLU A 257 -13.80 -22.55 -8.94
N LYS A 258 -12.46 -22.69 -8.96
CA LYS A 258 -11.70 -23.25 -7.82
C LYS A 258 -11.29 -22.21 -6.78
N TYR A 259 -10.88 -21.01 -7.22
CA TYR A 259 -10.25 -20.02 -6.35
C TYR A 259 -11.11 -18.77 -6.14
N GLY A 260 -12.19 -18.60 -6.90
CA GLY A 260 -12.96 -17.37 -6.94
C GLY A 260 -12.20 -16.22 -7.65
N ASN A 261 -12.78 -15.04 -7.63
CA ASN A 261 -12.14 -13.83 -8.13
C ASN A 261 -11.33 -13.19 -7.00
N ILE A 262 -10.06 -13.60 -6.82
CA ILE A 262 -9.22 -13.10 -5.74
C ILE A 262 -8.30 -11.94 -6.15
N HIS A 263 -8.19 -11.66 -7.46
CA HIS A 263 -7.43 -10.49 -7.91
C HIS A 263 -8.19 -9.19 -7.56
N PRO A 264 -7.54 -8.20 -6.92
CA PRO A 264 -8.21 -7.03 -6.36
C PRO A 264 -9.10 -6.26 -7.33
N ILE A 265 -8.68 -6.10 -8.59
CA ILE A 265 -9.48 -5.39 -9.61
C ILE A 265 -10.80 -6.10 -9.91
N LYS A 266 -10.83 -7.43 -9.84
CA LYS A 266 -12.04 -8.22 -10.04
C LYS A 266 -12.91 -8.27 -8.78
N SER A 267 -12.29 -8.08 -7.60
CA SER A 267 -12.94 -8.11 -6.27
C SER A 267 -13.37 -6.72 -5.78
N GLY A 268 -13.33 -5.68 -6.63
CA GLY A 268 -13.91 -4.36 -6.33
C GLY A 268 -12.94 -3.29 -5.86
N ALA A 269 -11.63 -3.53 -5.82
CA ALA A 269 -10.66 -2.48 -5.55
C ALA A 269 -10.81 -1.31 -6.55
N ALA A 270 -10.68 -0.09 -6.08
CA ALA A 270 -10.73 1.10 -6.94
C ALA A 270 -9.48 1.18 -7.83
N ILE A 271 -8.33 0.87 -7.25
CA ILE A 271 -7.01 0.87 -7.89
C ILE A 271 -6.10 -0.13 -7.17
N CYS A 272 -5.29 -0.86 -7.91
CA CYS A 272 -4.27 -1.73 -7.33
C CYS A 272 -2.98 -1.68 -8.13
N CYS A 273 -1.89 -2.19 -7.54
CA CYS A 273 -0.63 -2.40 -8.24
C CYS A 273 -0.16 -3.85 -8.14
N ASP A 274 0.48 -4.30 -9.21
CA ASP A 274 1.08 -5.63 -9.34
C ASP A 274 2.56 -5.51 -9.65
N SER A 275 3.44 -6.18 -8.89
CA SER A 275 4.83 -6.37 -9.32
C SER A 275 4.89 -7.53 -10.31
N ALA A 276 4.77 -7.22 -11.60
CA ALA A 276 4.77 -8.24 -12.66
C ALA A 276 6.01 -9.14 -12.59
N HIS A 277 7.19 -8.56 -12.32
CA HIS A 277 8.46 -9.27 -12.24
C HIS A 277 8.58 -10.30 -11.12
N LYS A 278 7.63 -10.35 -10.18
CA LYS A 278 7.65 -11.35 -9.10
C LYS A 278 6.98 -12.66 -9.49
N THR A 279 5.90 -12.60 -10.23
CA THR A 279 5.07 -13.80 -10.52
C THR A 279 4.74 -14.01 -12.00
N LEU A 280 5.13 -13.08 -12.86
CA LEU A 280 4.98 -13.14 -14.31
C LEU A 280 6.35 -13.03 -15.00
N PRO A 281 6.54 -13.52 -16.25
CA PRO A 281 7.82 -13.50 -16.94
C PRO A 281 8.19 -12.09 -17.44
N VAL A 282 8.44 -11.19 -16.52
CA VAL A 282 8.78 -9.79 -16.76
C VAL A 282 10.11 -9.45 -16.14
N LEU A 283 10.90 -8.59 -16.75
CA LEU A 283 12.17 -8.12 -16.22
C LEU A 283 11.97 -7.36 -14.91
N THR A 284 12.94 -7.48 -13.99
CA THR A 284 12.93 -6.77 -12.70
C THR A 284 12.68 -5.28 -12.89
N GLY A 285 11.77 -4.73 -12.10
CA GLY A 285 11.28 -3.36 -12.22
C GLY A 285 9.96 -3.24 -12.98
N GLY A 286 9.58 -4.25 -13.77
CA GLY A 286 8.27 -4.23 -14.47
C GLY A 286 7.11 -4.44 -13.50
N ALA A 287 6.16 -3.52 -13.53
CA ALA A 287 4.96 -3.54 -12.69
C ALA A 287 3.77 -2.90 -13.42
N TYR A 288 2.58 -3.11 -12.88
CA TYR A 288 1.33 -2.52 -13.35
C TYR A 288 0.67 -1.66 -12.29
N ILE A 289 -0.04 -0.62 -12.72
CA ILE A 289 -1.16 -0.03 -12.01
C ILE A 289 -2.43 -0.42 -12.77
N HIS A 290 -3.41 -0.94 -12.06
CA HIS A 290 -4.73 -1.23 -12.61
C HIS A 290 -5.78 -0.33 -11.95
N VAL A 291 -6.56 0.37 -12.77
CA VAL A 291 -7.71 1.17 -12.34
C VAL A 291 -8.97 0.41 -12.70
N SER A 292 -9.90 0.27 -11.77
CA SER A 292 -11.16 -0.43 -12.04
C SER A 292 -12.05 0.35 -13.01
N ARG A 293 -12.99 -0.34 -13.66
CA ARG A 293 -13.93 0.28 -14.60
C ARG A 293 -14.76 1.39 -13.94
N LYS A 294 -15.17 1.19 -12.69
CA LYS A 294 -15.95 2.16 -11.90
C LYS A 294 -15.20 3.47 -11.68
N TYR A 295 -13.88 3.41 -11.49
CA TYR A 295 -13.03 4.56 -11.16
C TYR A 295 -12.22 5.08 -12.35
N LYS A 296 -12.43 4.53 -13.56
CA LYS A 296 -11.64 4.87 -14.75
C LYS A 296 -11.62 6.37 -15.02
N GLU A 297 -12.78 7.00 -15.12
CA GLU A 297 -12.90 8.43 -15.45
C GLU A 297 -12.36 9.33 -14.33
N ARG A 298 -12.39 8.85 -13.09
CA ARG A 298 -11.89 9.62 -11.92
C ARG A 298 -10.36 9.55 -11.79
N PHE A 299 -9.74 8.40 -12.07
CA PHE A 299 -8.34 8.14 -11.73
C PHE A 299 -7.43 8.05 -12.96
N ALA A 300 -7.83 7.34 -14.02
CA ALA A 300 -6.97 7.06 -15.15
C ALA A 300 -6.35 8.30 -15.83
N PRO A 301 -7.05 9.45 -15.97
CA PRO A 301 -6.47 10.65 -16.58
C PRO A 301 -5.25 11.21 -15.84
N TYR A 302 -5.06 10.84 -14.57
CA TYR A 302 -4.02 11.42 -13.72
C TYR A 302 -2.85 10.47 -13.47
N VAL A 303 -3.00 9.17 -13.73
CA VAL A 303 -2.00 8.15 -13.39
C VAL A 303 -0.66 8.43 -14.06
N ALA A 304 -0.63 8.66 -15.38
CA ALA A 304 0.62 8.90 -16.11
C ALA A 304 1.40 10.11 -15.57
N SER A 305 0.70 11.20 -15.26
CA SER A 305 1.32 12.41 -14.70
C SER A 305 1.97 12.16 -13.34
N TYR A 306 1.28 11.43 -12.44
CA TYR A 306 1.87 11.11 -11.14
C TYR A 306 2.94 10.01 -11.22
N MET A 307 2.86 9.09 -12.18
CA MET A 307 3.96 8.15 -12.43
C MET A 307 5.23 8.89 -12.83
N THR A 308 5.12 9.88 -13.70
CA THR A 308 6.27 10.73 -14.10
C THR A 308 6.84 11.50 -12.92
N MET A 309 5.99 11.97 -11.99
CA MET A 309 6.44 12.69 -10.80
C MET A 309 7.29 11.80 -9.85
N PHE A 310 7.02 10.50 -9.79
CA PHE A 310 7.70 9.56 -8.88
C PHE A 310 8.69 8.64 -9.58
N GLY A 311 8.97 8.84 -10.85
CA GLY A 311 9.82 7.99 -11.64
C GLY A 311 10.80 8.76 -12.51
N SER A 312 11.59 7.99 -13.26
CA SER A 312 12.52 8.52 -14.25
C SER A 312 11.77 9.06 -15.47
N THR A 313 12.29 10.10 -16.07
CA THR A 313 11.86 10.56 -17.40
C THR A 313 12.43 9.71 -18.53
N SER A 314 13.35 8.79 -18.23
CA SER A 314 13.98 7.87 -19.19
C SER A 314 13.69 6.42 -18.80
N PRO A 315 12.47 5.91 -19.03
CA PRO A 315 12.09 4.55 -18.65
C PRO A 315 12.81 3.54 -19.55
N SER A 316 13.18 2.36 -18.99
CA SER A 316 13.80 1.29 -19.78
C SER A 316 12.82 0.67 -20.78
N TYR A 317 13.14 0.75 -22.07
CA TYR A 317 12.37 0.12 -23.13
C TYR A 317 12.47 -1.40 -23.09
N LEU A 318 13.53 -1.98 -22.56
CA LEU A 318 13.64 -3.43 -22.35
C LEU A 318 12.60 -3.93 -21.33
N ILE A 319 12.40 -3.18 -20.24
CA ILE A 319 11.37 -3.53 -19.26
C ILE A 319 9.98 -3.38 -19.88
N MET A 320 9.70 -2.29 -20.62
CA MET A 320 8.43 -2.11 -21.32
C MET A 320 8.16 -3.21 -22.34
N GLN A 321 9.18 -3.60 -23.10
CA GLN A 321 9.08 -4.71 -24.04
C GLN A 321 8.77 -6.02 -23.33
N SER A 322 9.38 -6.28 -22.17
CA SER A 322 9.06 -7.48 -21.39
C SER A 322 7.62 -7.50 -20.88
N LEU A 323 7.06 -6.33 -20.52
CA LEU A 323 5.64 -6.19 -20.16
C LEU A 323 4.71 -6.43 -21.35
N ASP A 324 5.07 -5.94 -22.54
CA ASP A 324 4.31 -6.19 -23.77
C ASP A 324 4.34 -7.67 -24.17
N MET A 325 5.52 -8.29 -24.13
CA MET A 325 5.66 -9.74 -24.39
C MET A 325 4.88 -10.57 -23.37
N CYS A 326 4.78 -10.10 -22.13
CA CYS A 326 3.98 -10.74 -21.10
C CYS A 326 2.49 -10.73 -21.43
N ASN A 327 1.95 -9.70 -22.11
CA ASN A 327 0.57 -9.70 -22.59
C ASN A 327 0.29 -10.90 -23.49
N ARG A 328 1.20 -11.20 -24.42
CA ARG A 328 1.08 -12.37 -25.28
C ARG A 328 1.16 -13.67 -24.49
N TYR A 329 2.07 -13.79 -23.55
CA TYR A 329 2.18 -14.94 -22.66
C TYR A 329 0.88 -15.15 -21.86
N ILE A 330 0.30 -14.08 -21.33
CA ILE A 330 -0.97 -14.11 -20.59
C ILE A 330 -2.11 -14.61 -21.48
N ASP A 331 -2.20 -14.11 -22.71
CA ASP A 331 -3.27 -14.49 -23.62
C ASP A 331 -3.18 -15.96 -24.06
N GLU A 332 -1.97 -16.42 -24.38
CA GLU A 332 -1.76 -17.72 -25.03
C GLU A 332 -1.52 -18.88 -24.05
N LYS A 333 -0.91 -18.64 -22.86
CA LYS A 333 -0.29 -19.73 -22.09
C LYS A 333 -0.58 -19.77 -20.60
N ILE A 334 -0.73 -18.60 -19.95
CA ILE A 334 -0.64 -18.53 -18.50
C ILE A 334 -1.59 -19.46 -17.75
N ARG A 335 -2.85 -19.59 -18.21
CA ARG A 335 -3.85 -20.41 -17.53
C ARG A 335 -3.46 -21.88 -17.45
N HIS A 336 -2.92 -22.40 -18.55
CA HIS A 336 -2.45 -23.76 -18.64
C HIS A 336 -1.19 -23.97 -17.77
N GLU A 337 -0.18 -23.13 -17.95
CA GLU A 337 1.08 -23.23 -17.23
C GLU A 337 0.92 -23.02 -15.70
N LEU A 338 0.02 -22.13 -15.26
CA LEU A 338 -0.33 -21.98 -13.86
C LEU A 338 -0.96 -23.26 -13.29
N SER A 339 -1.89 -23.85 -14.02
CA SER A 339 -2.56 -25.09 -13.56
C SER A 339 -1.55 -26.23 -13.39
N GLU A 340 -0.63 -26.40 -14.34
CA GLU A 340 0.44 -27.41 -14.27
C GLU A 340 1.41 -27.11 -13.11
N CYS A 341 1.86 -25.85 -12.98
CA CYS A 341 2.74 -25.43 -11.90
C CYS A 341 2.12 -25.67 -10.52
N ILE A 342 0.86 -25.26 -10.32
CA ILE A 342 0.14 -25.48 -9.06
C ILE A 342 0.01 -26.99 -8.77
N GLY A 343 -0.32 -27.79 -9.78
CA GLY A 343 -0.37 -29.25 -9.64
C GLY A 343 0.99 -29.84 -9.22
N ARG A 344 2.09 -29.28 -9.72
CA ARG A 344 3.45 -29.68 -9.35
C ARG A 344 3.82 -29.23 -7.94
N ILE A 345 3.45 -28.01 -7.55
CA ILE A 345 3.62 -27.49 -6.17
C ILE A 345 2.92 -28.39 -5.17
N GLU A 346 1.67 -28.80 -5.44
CA GLU A 346 0.91 -29.66 -4.53
C GLU A 346 1.54 -31.06 -4.38
N LYS A 347 2.16 -31.61 -5.45
CA LYS A 347 2.93 -32.85 -5.35
C LYS A 347 4.16 -32.65 -4.46
N THR A 348 4.90 -31.56 -4.65
CA THR A 348 6.07 -31.23 -3.83
C THR A 348 5.69 -31.03 -2.36
N LYS A 349 4.60 -30.30 -2.06
CA LYS A 349 4.10 -30.13 -0.69
C LYS A 349 3.83 -31.49 -0.01
N LYS A 350 3.27 -32.46 -0.73
CA LYS A 350 3.08 -33.82 -0.20
C LYS A 350 4.40 -34.48 0.16
N VAL A 351 5.40 -34.44 -0.73
CA VAL A 351 6.73 -34.99 -0.44
C VAL A 351 7.37 -34.30 0.77
N LEU A 352 7.25 -32.97 0.89
CA LEU A 352 7.73 -32.22 2.04
C LEU A 352 7.09 -32.68 3.34
N VAL A 353 5.77 -32.82 3.39
CA VAL A 353 5.00 -33.27 4.57
C VAL A 353 5.36 -34.69 4.95
N GLU A 354 5.46 -35.63 3.99
CA GLU A 354 5.88 -37.02 4.21
C GLU A 354 7.31 -37.10 4.80
N ASN A 355 8.12 -36.07 4.57
CA ASN A 355 9.46 -35.94 5.13
C ASN A 355 9.54 -35.00 6.36
N ASN A 356 8.41 -34.85 7.08
CA ASN A 356 8.28 -34.09 8.33
C ASN A 356 8.55 -32.57 8.21
N VAL A 357 8.45 -31.98 7.02
CA VAL A 357 8.43 -30.52 6.87
C VAL A 357 7.05 -30.02 7.27
N LYS A 358 7.01 -29.04 8.16
CA LYS A 358 5.75 -28.40 8.57
C LYS A 358 5.45 -27.25 7.62
N LEU A 359 4.28 -27.27 7.00
CA LEU A 359 3.84 -26.26 6.04
C LEU A 359 2.64 -25.51 6.58
N MET A 360 2.55 -24.23 6.22
CA MET A 360 1.34 -23.44 6.37
C MET A 360 0.47 -23.56 5.11
N GLU A 361 -0.83 -23.38 5.28
CA GLU A 361 -1.76 -23.19 4.16
C GLU A 361 -1.61 -21.75 3.63
N THR A 362 -1.43 -21.59 2.33
CA THR A 362 -1.12 -20.32 1.69
C THR A 362 -1.67 -20.25 0.28
N GLU A 363 -1.53 -19.09 -0.37
CA GLU A 363 -1.80 -18.94 -1.81
C GLU A 363 -1.07 -19.96 -2.68
N PRO A 364 -1.58 -20.27 -3.90
CA PRO A 364 -1.12 -21.42 -4.67
C PRO A 364 0.37 -21.41 -5.06
N LEU A 365 0.98 -20.27 -5.28
CA LEU A 365 2.37 -20.15 -5.74
C LEU A 365 3.41 -20.05 -4.61
N LYS A 366 2.98 -20.22 -3.35
CA LYS A 366 3.91 -20.22 -2.22
C LYS A 366 3.97 -21.55 -1.52
N ILE A 367 5.17 -21.87 -1.03
CA ILE A 367 5.42 -22.91 -0.03
C ILE A 367 5.99 -22.18 1.19
N VAL A 368 5.25 -22.17 2.29
CA VAL A 368 5.67 -21.56 3.55
C VAL A 368 5.95 -22.66 4.57
N ILE A 369 7.19 -22.71 5.03
CA ILE A 369 7.65 -23.68 6.02
C ILE A 369 7.52 -23.04 7.41
N ASP A 370 6.71 -23.65 8.27
CA ASP A 370 6.61 -23.32 9.69
C ASP A 370 7.79 -23.95 10.44
N THR A 371 8.87 -23.21 10.59
CA THR A 371 10.07 -23.69 11.23
C THR A 371 9.96 -23.72 12.75
N ALA A 372 9.10 -22.88 13.33
CA ALA A 372 8.80 -22.90 14.76
C ALA A 372 8.12 -24.21 15.18
N ALA A 373 7.10 -24.65 14.43
CA ALA A 373 6.46 -25.93 14.65
C ALA A 373 7.41 -27.13 14.47
N ALA A 374 8.45 -26.96 13.64
CA ALA A 374 9.51 -27.95 13.46
C ALA A 374 10.64 -27.87 14.51
N GLY A 375 10.60 -26.91 15.45
CA GLY A 375 11.64 -26.68 16.45
C GLY A 375 12.98 -26.20 15.85
N MET A 376 12.91 -25.45 14.76
CA MET A 376 14.05 -24.89 14.02
C MET A 376 13.91 -23.37 13.90
N GLU A 377 15.03 -22.67 13.75
CA GLU A 377 15.03 -21.27 13.37
C GLU A 377 15.06 -21.13 11.84
N GLY A 378 14.18 -20.27 11.29
CA GLY A 378 14.03 -20.14 9.84
C GLY A 378 15.28 -19.60 9.15
N ASP A 379 16.01 -18.68 9.76
CA ASP A 379 17.30 -18.18 9.21
C ASP A 379 18.30 -19.30 9.01
N LYS A 380 18.39 -20.23 9.97
CA LYS A 380 19.28 -21.41 9.87
C LYS A 380 18.81 -22.37 8.78
N LEU A 381 17.50 -22.51 8.62
CA LEU A 381 16.94 -23.30 7.53
C LEU A 381 17.23 -22.66 6.17
N ALA A 382 17.10 -21.34 6.04
CA ALA A 382 17.43 -20.64 4.81
C ALA A 382 18.92 -20.81 4.43
N GLU A 383 19.84 -20.76 5.41
CA GLU A 383 21.27 -21.08 5.17
C GLU A 383 21.50 -22.52 4.71
N GLU A 384 20.74 -23.46 5.26
CA GLU A 384 20.80 -24.88 4.84
C GLU A 384 20.28 -25.05 3.40
N LEU A 385 19.15 -24.43 3.06
CA LEU A 385 18.58 -24.44 1.71
C LEU A 385 19.56 -23.86 0.67
N ARG A 386 20.27 -22.77 1.00
CA ARG A 386 21.30 -22.18 0.12
C ARG A 386 22.43 -23.17 -0.19
N LYS A 387 22.83 -24.02 0.77
CA LYS A 387 23.84 -25.09 0.52
C LYS A 387 23.36 -26.09 -0.51
N HIS A 388 22.02 -26.26 -0.61
CA HIS A 388 21.35 -27.08 -1.63
C HIS A 388 20.99 -26.27 -2.89
N LYS A 389 21.50 -25.04 -3.04
CA LYS A 389 21.22 -24.11 -4.17
C LYS A 389 19.71 -23.76 -4.29
N ILE A 390 19.06 -23.60 -3.16
CA ILE A 390 17.68 -23.14 -3.06
C ILE A 390 17.72 -21.80 -2.34
N GLU A 391 17.31 -20.74 -3.03
CA GLU A 391 17.17 -19.41 -2.44
C GLU A 391 15.72 -19.18 -2.00
N CYS A 392 15.55 -18.52 -0.87
CA CYS A 392 14.24 -18.24 -0.29
C CYS A 392 13.80 -16.84 -0.70
N GLU A 393 12.50 -16.63 -0.90
CA GLU A 393 11.93 -15.29 -1.05
C GLU A 393 12.04 -14.50 0.27
N TYR A 394 11.82 -15.20 1.39
CA TYR A 394 11.89 -14.61 2.73
C TYR A 394 12.27 -15.67 3.76
N ALA A 395 12.97 -15.26 4.79
CA ALA A 395 13.15 -16.05 6.00
C ALA A 395 13.20 -15.12 7.22
N ASP A 396 12.64 -15.59 8.32
CA ASP A 396 12.80 -15.03 9.65
C ASP A 396 13.00 -16.16 10.67
N LYS A 397 12.94 -15.83 11.95
CA LYS A 397 13.10 -16.81 13.03
C LYS A 397 12.09 -17.97 12.97
N TYR A 398 10.89 -17.75 12.43
CA TYR A 398 9.76 -18.66 12.53
C TYR A 398 9.33 -19.26 11.20
N PHE A 399 9.63 -18.61 10.07
CA PHE A 399 9.15 -19.02 8.75
C PHE A 399 10.24 -18.94 7.69
N VAL A 400 10.09 -19.81 6.69
CA VAL A 400 10.79 -19.72 5.40
C VAL A 400 9.76 -19.73 4.30
N VAL A 401 9.81 -18.75 3.40
CA VAL A 401 8.91 -18.59 2.26
C VAL A 401 9.64 -18.89 0.97
N LEU A 402 9.14 -19.83 0.20
CA LEU A 402 9.54 -20.11 -1.17
C LEU A 402 8.43 -19.61 -2.10
N MET A 403 8.79 -18.82 -3.09
CA MET A 403 7.88 -18.35 -4.13
C MET A 403 8.22 -19.06 -5.44
N ILE A 404 7.22 -19.66 -6.06
CA ILE A 404 7.36 -20.50 -7.25
C ILE A 404 6.53 -19.89 -8.37
N THR A 405 7.01 -19.99 -9.59
CA THR A 405 6.31 -19.52 -10.78
C THR A 405 6.34 -20.58 -11.87
N PRO A 406 5.50 -20.46 -12.91
CA PRO A 406 5.56 -21.38 -14.05
C PRO A 406 6.91 -21.43 -14.79
N GLN A 407 7.82 -20.48 -14.51
CA GLN A 407 9.17 -20.47 -15.09
C GLN A 407 10.16 -21.38 -14.34
N ASN A 408 9.79 -21.93 -13.18
CA ASN A 408 10.60 -22.95 -12.52
C ASN A 408 10.52 -24.27 -13.28
N ASP A 409 11.67 -24.90 -13.50
CA ASP A 409 11.76 -26.19 -14.17
C ASP A 409 11.64 -27.38 -13.18
N GLU A 410 11.48 -28.60 -13.72
CA GLU A 410 11.34 -29.81 -12.90
C GLU A 410 12.52 -30.02 -11.93
N LYS A 411 13.74 -29.59 -12.32
CA LYS A 411 14.93 -29.74 -11.49
C LYS A 411 14.90 -28.89 -10.23
N ASP A 412 14.17 -27.77 -10.25
CA ASP A 412 13.98 -26.92 -9.08
C ASP A 412 13.14 -27.65 -8.03
N PHE A 413 12.06 -28.30 -8.46
CA PHE A 413 11.21 -29.12 -7.59
C PHE A 413 11.96 -30.35 -7.06
N GLU A 414 12.64 -31.11 -7.95
CA GLU A 414 13.44 -32.26 -7.58
C GLU A 414 14.51 -31.92 -6.54
N ARG A 415 15.12 -30.74 -6.66
CA ARG A 415 16.15 -30.25 -5.71
C ARG A 415 15.56 -30.04 -4.32
N LEU A 416 14.35 -29.43 -4.24
CA LEU A 416 13.64 -29.20 -2.98
C LEU A 416 13.19 -30.53 -2.35
N GLU A 417 12.67 -31.45 -3.14
CA GLU A 417 12.24 -32.78 -2.69
C GLU A 417 13.43 -33.61 -2.20
N LYS A 418 14.54 -33.59 -2.93
CA LYS A 418 15.80 -34.26 -2.53
C LYS A 418 16.30 -33.74 -1.20
N TRP A 419 16.35 -32.40 -1.03
CA TRP A 419 16.68 -31.79 0.24
C TRP A 419 15.80 -32.32 1.37
N ALA A 420 14.49 -32.39 1.15
CA ALA A 420 13.55 -32.84 2.15
C ALA A 420 13.82 -34.30 2.58
N VAL A 421 14.10 -35.19 1.63
CA VAL A 421 14.41 -36.61 1.88
C VAL A 421 15.76 -36.75 2.62
N GLU A 422 16.81 -36.11 2.13
CA GLU A 422 18.16 -36.21 2.69
C GLU A 422 18.28 -35.67 4.12
N THR A 423 17.44 -34.70 4.48
CA THR A 423 17.50 -34.03 5.79
C THR A 423 16.37 -34.44 6.74
N LYS A 424 15.56 -35.45 6.38
CA LYS A 424 14.41 -35.92 7.17
C LYS A 424 14.76 -36.21 8.63
N TYR A 425 15.88 -36.86 8.88
CA TYR A 425 16.31 -37.26 10.22
C TYR A 425 16.59 -36.08 11.14
N LYS A 426 16.97 -34.93 10.60
CA LYS A 426 17.29 -33.72 11.37
C LYS A 426 16.03 -33.07 11.97
N ARG A 427 14.85 -33.45 11.48
CA ARG A 427 13.55 -32.92 11.92
C ARG A 427 12.84 -33.80 12.94
N VAL A 428 13.48 -34.87 13.38
CA VAL A 428 12.89 -35.77 14.36
C VAL A 428 12.94 -35.13 15.74
N ALA A 429 11.76 -34.89 16.31
CA ALA A 429 11.50 -34.62 17.73
C ALA A 429 12.33 -33.49 18.37
N LYS A 430 12.46 -32.32 17.75
CA LYS A 430 12.86 -31.14 18.48
C LYS A 430 11.66 -30.52 19.20
N LYS A 431 11.89 -29.93 20.37
CA LYS A 431 10.86 -29.20 21.09
C LYS A 431 10.38 -28.03 20.20
N LYS A 432 9.07 -27.93 19.99
CA LYS A 432 8.45 -26.80 19.29
C LYS A 432 8.97 -25.49 19.87
N ILE A 433 9.33 -24.54 19.02
CA ILE A 433 9.61 -23.17 19.42
C ILE A 433 8.25 -22.50 19.55
N GLU A 434 7.91 -22.02 20.73
CA GLU A 434 6.70 -21.22 20.91
C GLU A 434 7.01 -19.79 20.41
N PRO A 435 6.35 -19.29 19.34
CA PRO A 435 6.49 -17.91 18.95
C PRO A 435 6.09 -17.00 20.10
N LYS A 436 6.88 -15.97 20.34
CA LYS A 436 6.53 -14.96 21.31
C LYS A 436 5.31 -14.21 20.78
N LYS A 437 4.19 -14.24 21.52
CA LYS A 437 3.00 -13.48 21.14
C LYS A 437 3.34 -12.01 21.00
N LEU A 438 3.13 -11.45 19.83
CA LEU A 438 3.40 -10.05 19.54
C LEU A 438 2.22 -9.21 20.03
N ILE A 439 2.47 -8.28 20.93
CA ILE A 439 1.48 -7.29 21.34
C ILE A 439 1.70 -6.05 20.48
N LEU A 440 1.03 -6.02 19.34
CA LEU A 440 1.03 -4.84 18.50
C LEU A 440 -0.09 -3.91 18.94
N HIS A 441 0.25 -2.72 19.38
CA HIS A 441 -0.71 -1.72 19.83
C HIS A 441 -0.46 -0.38 19.15
N ARG A 442 -1.44 0.50 19.23
CA ARG A 442 -1.33 1.85 18.67
C ARG A 442 -0.17 2.59 19.33
N ALA A 443 0.81 2.97 18.52
CA ALA A 443 1.94 3.77 18.97
C ALA A 443 1.53 5.23 19.18
N GLU A 444 2.17 5.89 20.15
CA GLU A 444 2.05 7.33 20.34
C GLU A 444 2.74 8.06 19.17
N ARG A 445 1.97 8.71 18.32
CA ARG A 445 2.52 9.57 17.26
C ARG A 445 2.70 10.98 17.80
N VAL A 446 3.95 11.42 17.91
CA VAL A 446 4.34 12.71 18.47
C VAL A 446 4.82 13.71 17.41
N MET A 447 4.96 13.25 16.17
CA MET A 447 5.41 14.05 15.02
C MET A 447 4.74 13.52 13.76
N SER A 448 4.47 14.40 12.78
CA SER A 448 3.98 13.91 11.48
C SER A 448 5.04 13.05 10.79
N ILE A 449 4.59 12.11 9.95
CA ILE A 449 5.46 11.22 9.18
C ILE A 449 6.47 12.05 8.37
N ARG A 450 5.98 13.09 7.66
CA ARG A 450 6.83 13.99 6.88
C ARG A 450 7.88 14.70 7.74
N LYS A 451 7.48 15.31 8.85
CA LYS A 451 8.40 16.04 9.71
C LYS A 451 9.48 15.13 10.28
N ALA A 452 9.13 13.92 10.71
CA ALA A 452 10.08 12.95 11.22
C ALA A 452 11.02 12.42 10.15
N ALA A 453 10.48 12.07 8.96
CA ALA A 453 11.26 11.52 7.85
C ALA A 453 12.32 12.50 7.31
N PHE A 454 12.07 13.80 7.38
CA PHE A 454 13.00 14.85 6.91
C PHE A 454 13.77 15.56 8.03
N SER A 455 13.63 15.11 9.28
CA SER A 455 14.42 15.61 10.41
C SER A 455 15.84 15.05 10.39
N PRO A 456 16.84 15.79 10.92
CA PRO A 456 18.12 15.19 11.27
C PRO A 456 17.93 13.98 12.18
N TYR A 457 18.73 12.95 11.99
CA TYR A 457 18.62 11.72 12.78
C TYR A 457 19.99 11.18 13.20
N ARG A 458 19.98 10.34 14.21
CA ARG A 458 21.14 9.58 14.65
C ARG A 458 20.79 8.11 14.82
N LYS A 459 21.76 7.25 14.52
CA LYS A 459 21.65 5.80 14.72
C LYS A 459 22.05 5.47 16.16
N ILE A 460 21.17 4.80 16.91
CA ILE A 460 21.42 4.37 18.30
C ILE A 460 21.11 2.88 18.46
N LYS A 461 21.62 2.29 19.53
CA LYS A 461 21.25 0.92 19.89
C LYS A 461 19.78 0.85 20.28
N VAL A 462 19.14 -0.27 19.99
CA VAL A 462 17.74 -0.50 20.35
C VAL A 462 17.52 -0.40 21.87
N SER A 463 18.47 -0.94 22.68
CA SER A 463 18.43 -0.84 24.14
C SER A 463 18.33 0.60 24.66
N ASP A 464 18.84 1.56 23.91
CA ASP A 464 18.91 2.98 24.30
C ASP A 464 17.79 3.82 23.63
N ALA A 465 16.92 3.18 22.85
CA ALA A 465 15.95 3.87 22.02
C ALA A 465 14.63 4.24 22.73
N GLY A 466 14.41 3.76 23.96
CA GLY A 466 13.19 4.00 24.72
C GLY A 466 12.87 5.49 24.87
N GLY A 467 11.65 5.90 24.53
CA GLY A 467 11.17 7.28 24.55
C GLY A 467 11.61 8.15 23.37
N SER A 468 12.55 7.69 22.53
CA SER A 468 12.99 8.40 21.34
C SER A 468 11.93 8.37 20.23
N ILE A 469 12.01 9.35 19.31
CA ILE A 469 11.09 9.42 18.15
C ILE A 469 11.74 8.69 16.98
N CYS A 470 11.05 7.72 16.38
CA CYS A 470 11.51 7.01 15.21
C CYS A 470 11.67 7.96 14.01
N ALA A 471 12.83 7.92 13.34
CA ALA A 471 13.14 8.71 12.15
C ALA A 471 13.17 7.87 10.87
N SER A 472 13.13 6.54 10.98
CA SER A 472 13.09 5.66 9.82
C SER A 472 11.67 5.54 9.27
N GLN A 473 11.52 5.46 7.94
CA GLN A 473 10.23 5.24 7.30
C GLN A 473 9.56 3.97 7.82
N THR A 474 10.34 2.90 7.88
CA THR A 474 9.94 1.65 8.53
C THR A 474 11.14 0.99 9.18
N ILE A 475 10.92 0.28 10.28
CA ILE A 475 11.91 -0.60 10.87
C ILE A 475 11.29 -1.99 10.89
N ALA A 476 11.47 -2.71 9.82
CA ALA A 476 11.26 -4.13 9.66
C ALA A 476 12.06 -4.61 8.47
N CYS A 477 12.52 -5.85 8.47
CA CYS A 477 13.10 -6.47 7.29
C CYS A 477 11.97 -6.96 6.38
N PRO A 478 12.12 -6.83 5.03
CA PRO A 478 11.03 -6.55 4.10
C PRO A 478 9.95 -7.62 4.09
N PRO A 479 8.83 -7.26 3.57
CA PRO A 479 7.74 -6.41 4.01
C PRO A 479 6.93 -7.10 5.09
N ALA A 480 7.28 -6.78 6.29
CA ALA A 480 6.57 -7.18 7.49
C ALA A 480 5.86 -5.97 8.11
N ILE A 481 5.08 -6.19 9.14
CA ILE A 481 4.49 -5.09 9.93
C ILE A 481 5.62 -4.18 10.41
N PRO A 482 5.61 -2.89 10.07
CA PRO A 482 6.58 -1.95 10.64
C PRO A 482 6.44 -1.93 12.16
N ILE A 483 7.49 -2.31 12.86
CA ILE A 483 7.53 -2.28 14.33
C ILE A 483 7.37 -0.84 14.80
N ALA A 484 8.10 0.09 14.17
CA ALA A 484 7.93 1.52 14.35
C ALA A 484 7.92 2.23 12.99
N VAL A 485 7.17 3.33 12.90
CA VAL A 485 7.08 4.22 11.75
C VAL A 485 7.60 5.59 12.16
N CYS A 486 8.16 6.36 11.23
CA CYS A 486 8.67 7.70 11.51
C CYS A 486 7.58 8.59 12.14
N GLY A 487 7.97 9.30 13.21
CA GLY A 487 7.08 10.10 14.02
C GLY A 487 6.44 9.39 15.22
N GLU A 488 6.56 8.08 15.29
CA GLU A 488 6.12 7.30 16.46
C GLU A 488 7.18 7.32 17.57
N ARG A 489 6.75 7.37 18.83
CA ARG A 489 7.61 7.21 20.01
C ARG A 489 7.89 5.73 20.22
N ILE A 490 9.17 5.38 20.31
CA ILE A 490 9.62 4.01 20.57
C ILE A 490 9.37 3.68 22.04
N ASP A 491 8.53 2.70 22.30
CA ASP A 491 8.24 2.20 23.64
C ASP A 491 8.97 0.89 23.94
N GLN A 492 8.80 0.40 25.17
CA GLN A 492 9.46 -0.81 25.66
C GLN A 492 8.99 -2.08 24.94
N ASN A 493 7.74 -2.09 24.48
CA ASN A 493 7.22 -3.23 23.72
C ASN A 493 7.85 -3.30 22.31
N MET A 494 7.98 -2.15 21.64
CA MET A 494 8.71 -2.09 20.36
C MET A 494 10.16 -2.54 20.51
N ILE A 495 10.86 -2.13 21.58
CA ILE A 495 12.23 -2.59 21.88
C ILE A 495 12.27 -4.11 21.98
N SER A 496 11.35 -4.72 22.72
CA SER A 496 11.27 -6.17 22.86
C SER A 496 11.04 -6.90 21.51
N ILE A 497 10.29 -6.28 20.60
CA ILE A 497 10.06 -6.84 19.25
C ILE A 497 11.30 -6.66 18.37
N PHE A 498 11.99 -5.51 18.44
CA PHE A 498 13.26 -5.32 17.74
C PHE A 498 14.31 -6.37 18.12
N GLU A 499 14.46 -6.62 19.43
CA GLU A 499 15.39 -7.63 19.94
C GLU A 499 15.00 -9.04 19.48
N GLU A 500 13.69 -9.37 19.47
CA GLU A 500 13.19 -10.68 19.02
C GLU A 500 13.52 -10.95 17.54
N TYR A 501 13.50 -9.90 16.70
CA TYR A 501 13.81 -9.99 15.27
C TYR A 501 15.26 -9.61 14.94
N GLY A 502 16.16 -9.52 15.94
CA GLY A 502 17.58 -9.29 15.74
C GLY A 502 17.93 -7.90 15.21
N ILE A 503 17.10 -6.90 15.46
CA ILE A 503 17.35 -5.51 15.08
C ILE A 503 18.12 -4.82 16.19
N ASP A 504 19.43 -4.60 15.98
CA ASP A 504 20.33 -4.02 17.00
C ASP A 504 20.30 -2.50 17.05
N TYR A 505 19.97 -1.82 15.94
CA TYR A 505 20.08 -0.37 15.79
C TYR A 505 18.84 0.21 15.13
N VAL A 506 18.48 1.43 15.57
CA VAL A 506 17.39 2.21 15.00
C VAL A 506 17.83 3.65 14.76
N ASN A 507 17.21 4.31 13.77
CA ASN A 507 17.39 5.74 13.55
C ASN A 507 16.32 6.51 14.32
N VAL A 508 16.77 7.48 15.13
CA VAL A 508 15.89 8.34 15.91
C VAL A 508 16.13 9.81 15.56
N VAL A 509 15.07 10.62 15.65
CA VAL A 509 15.17 12.06 15.43
C VAL A 509 16.20 12.65 16.38
N SER A 510 17.05 13.50 15.83
CA SER A 510 18.07 14.26 16.59
C SER A 510 17.60 15.71 16.73
N TYR A 511 17.55 16.19 17.93
CA TYR A 511 17.29 17.59 18.27
C TYR A 511 18.58 18.36 18.48
#